data_968b195e1b491497128c4a007fd7f8e9
#
_entry.id   968b195e1b491497128c4a007fd7f8e9
#
_cell.length_a   1.000
_cell.length_b   1.000
_cell.length_c   1.000
_cell.angle_alpha   90.00
_cell.angle_beta   90.00
_cell.angle_gamma   90.00
#
_symmetry.space_group_name_H-M   'P 1'
#
loop_
_entity.id
_entity.type
_entity.pdbx_description
1 polymer ?
#
loop_
_entity_poly.entity_id
_entity_poly.type
_entity_poly.pdbx_seq_one_letter_code
_entity_poly.pdbx_strand_id
1 'polypeptide(L)'
;LVVGGGIAGLQTALDLADRGRTVLVVEKEPSIGGKMIALSKVFPTMDCASCITTPRMSSAAHHDNVDIWVHSGIEELTPDPEGGFSATIRRKATYVNEDDCIGCRLCEYACPVEVPHAFEGGMGARRAAYIPFGTAIPQYALIDADECIFCGKCEKACPTTPTAIDFTQQDRVETLHFDAAVLATGYQTTPTEAKAEYHGEAANVLSGLDMERLLSPNGPYGRVLRPSDGKIPDRVAYVQCAGSRDETLGVPYCSRVCCMYAVKQAMLLSGSLPLADITIYYMDIRAFGKGYEQFYQTARAMGIEFVKAKVARIDEQPDGDLKLRIERTDGDGSVDE
;
A
#
# COMPACT_ATOMS: atom_id res chain seq x y z
N LEU A 1 8.00 21.36 -7.56
CA LEU A 1 7.40 20.05 -7.86
C LEU A 1 7.70 19.07 -6.73
N VAL A 2 6.68 18.33 -6.27
CA VAL A 2 6.84 17.17 -5.37
C VAL A 2 6.27 15.94 -6.09
N VAL A 3 7.10 14.94 -6.33
CA VAL A 3 6.70 13.71 -7.02
C VAL A 3 6.42 12.62 -6.00
N GLY A 4 5.15 12.29 -5.84
CA GLY A 4 4.61 11.31 -4.89
C GLY A 4 3.83 11.96 -3.74
N GLY A 5 2.55 11.61 -3.61
CA GLY A 5 1.61 12.07 -2.59
C GLY A 5 1.59 11.20 -1.32
N GLY A 6 2.66 10.44 -1.04
CA GLY A 6 2.82 9.71 0.22
C GLY A 6 3.22 10.63 1.37
N ILE A 7 3.42 10.05 2.57
CA ILE A 7 3.68 10.83 3.80
C ILE A 7 4.89 11.78 3.68
N ALA A 8 5.96 11.37 3.00
CA ALA A 8 7.15 12.21 2.80
C ALA A 8 6.85 13.39 1.87
N GLY A 9 6.14 13.13 0.76
CA GLY A 9 5.77 14.18 -0.20
C GLY A 9 4.79 15.17 0.40
N LEU A 10 3.77 14.70 1.11
CA LEU A 10 2.80 15.55 1.79
C LEU A 10 3.45 16.45 2.85
N GLN A 11 4.36 15.88 3.67
CA GLN A 11 5.09 16.68 4.66
C GLN A 11 5.98 17.72 3.98
N THR A 12 6.69 17.34 2.90
CA THR A 12 7.51 18.29 2.13
C THR A 12 6.66 19.41 1.53
N ALA A 13 5.50 19.06 0.96
CA ALA A 13 4.60 20.04 0.37
C ALA A 13 4.11 21.06 1.41
N LEU A 14 3.67 20.58 2.59
CA LEU A 14 3.24 21.44 3.68
C LEU A 14 4.37 22.32 4.21
N ASP A 15 5.56 21.75 4.46
CA ASP A 15 6.72 22.51 4.96
C ASP A 15 7.17 23.63 3.99
N LEU A 16 7.01 23.43 2.69
CA LEU A 16 7.30 24.43 1.66
C LEU A 16 6.19 25.47 1.56
N ALA A 17 4.94 25.01 1.56
CA ALA A 17 3.76 25.86 1.44
C ALA A 17 3.59 26.80 2.63
N ASP A 18 3.87 26.34 3.85
CA ASP A 18 3.91 27.14 5.09
C ASP A 18 4.98 28.27 5.04
N ARG A 19 6.00 28.10 4.16
CA ARG A 19 7.02 29.13 3.89
C ARG A 19 6.69 30.02 2.69
N GLY A 20 5.44 29.95 2.20
CA GLY A 20 4.96 30.76 1.09
C GLY A 20 5.45 30.32 -0.29
N ARG A 21 5.81 29.04 -0.45
CA ARG A 21 6.18 28.48 -1.77
C ARG A 21 4.96 27.78 -2.37
N THR A 22 4.69 28.02 -3.64
CA THR A 22 3.69 27.27 -4.41
C THR A 22 4.24 25.88 -4.73
N VAL A 23 3.46 24.86 -4.47
CA VAL A 23 3.85 23.46 -4.61
C VAL A 23 2.81 22.71 -5.43
N LEU A 24 3.26 22.00 -6.48
CA LEU A 24 2.47 20.98 -7.15
C LEU A 24 2.91 19.60 -6.66
N VAL A 25 1.97 18.82 -6.13
CA VAL A 25 2.15 17.42 -5.80
C VAL A 25 1.57 16.57 -6.93
N VAL A 26 2.39 15.70 -7.52
CA VAL A 26 1.97 14.75 -8.56
C VAL A 26 1.97 13.34 -7.98
N GLU A 27 0.79 12.70 -7.94
CA GLU A 27 0.59 11.36 -7.42
C GLU A 27 0.03 10.44 -8.52
N LYS A 28 0.65 9.27 -8.69
CA LYS A 28 0.25 8.30 -9.72
C LYS A 28 -1.04 7.56 -9.39
N GLU A 29 -1.29 7.35 -8.11
CA GLU A 29 -2.52 6.71 -7.64
C GLU A 29 -3.69 7.72 -7.67
N PRO A 30 -4.92 7.24 -7.70
CA PRO A 30 -6.10 8.13 -7.73
C PRO A 30 -6.40 8.84 -6.40
N SER A 31 -5.58 8.66 -5.39
CA SER A 31 -5.63 9.37 -4.11
C SER A 31 -4.24 9.56 -3.53
N ILE A 32 -4.05 10.66 -2.81
CA ILE A 32 -2.86 10.85 -1.96
C ILE A 32 -2.92 9.95 -0.72
N GLY A 33 -1.81 9.87 0.04
CA GLY A 33 -1.67 9.06 1.26
C GLY A 33 -0.61 7.97 1.11
N GLY A 34 -0.34 7.52 -0.12
CA GLY A 34 0.66 6.50 -0.44
C GLY A 34 0.43 5.19 0.33
N LYS A 35 1.51 4.47 0.63
CA LYS A 35 1.39 3.20 1.39
C LYS A 35 0.99 3.38 2.85
N MET A 36 1.24 4.56 3.43
CA MET A 36 0.92 4.83 4.83
C MET A 36 -0.57 4.67 5.13
N ILE A 37 -1.45 5.04 4.19
CA ILE A 37 -2.90 4.91 4.38
C ILE A 37 -3.38 3.45 4.37
N ALA A 38 -2.60 2.53 3.79
CA ALA A 38 -2.90 1.10 3.76
C ALA A 38 -2.45 0.36 5.04
N LEU A 39 -1.57 0.97 5.84
CA LEU A 39 -1.09 0.36 7.07
C LEU A 39 -2.16 0.39 8.17
N SER A 40 -2.18 -0.65 9.00
CA SER A 40 -3.01 -0.72 10.21
C SER A 40 -2.47 0.23 11.29
N LYS A 41 -1.22 0.01 11.70
CA LYS A 41 -0.51 0.80 12.70
C LYS A 41 0.94 1.05 12.30
N VAL A 42 1.60 1.99 12.97
CA VAL A 42 3.04 2.26 12.80
C VAL A 42 3.85 1.69 13.97
N PHE A 43 5.12 1.43 13.75
CA PHE A 43 6.07 1.05 14.80
C PHE A 43 7.03 2.22 15.11
N PRO A 44 7.61 2.33 16.30
CA PRO A 44 7.42 1.47 17.46
C PRO A 44 6.25 1.90 18.37
N THR A 45 5.54 2.98 18.05
CA THR A 45 4.54 3.61 18.92
C THR A 45 3.19 2.90 18.91
N MET A 46 2.92 2.07 17.92
CA MET A 46 1.62 1.39 17.69
C MET A 46 0.46 2.36 17.44
N ASP A 47 0.76 3.56 16.98
CA ASP A 47 -0.24 4.54 16.58
C ASP A 47 -0.97 4.11 15.29
N CYS A 48 -2.20 4.56 15.15
CA CYS A 48 -3.01 4.34 13.96
C CYS A 48 -2.41 5.08 12.75
N ALA A 49 -2.07 4.36 11.70
CA ALA A 49 -1.44 4.94 10.52
C ALA A 49 -2.36 5.93 9.78
N SER A 50 -3.65 5.58 9.61
CA SER A 50 -4.63 6.47 8.99
C SER A 50 -4.86 7.73 9.82
N CYS A 51 -4.86 7.62 11.17
CA CYS A 51 -5.05 8.76 12.07
C CYS A 51 -3.91 9.79 11.98
N ILE A 52 -2.70 9.33 11.60
CA ILE A 52 -1.55 10.21 11.34
C ILE A 52 -1.61 10.80 9.93
N THR A 53 -1.98 9.98 8.94
CA THR A 53 -1.89 10.35 7.53
C THR A 53 -3.06 11.22 7.08
N THR A 54 -4.28 10.91 7.47
CA THR A 54 -5.49 11.63 7.01
C THR A 54 -5.49 13.12 7.35
N PRO A 55 -5.08 13.57 8.56
CA PRO A 55 -4.98 15.00 8.83
C PRO A 55 -3.97 15.71 7.91
N ARG A 56 -2.84 15.07 7.57
CA ARG A 56 -1.85 15.64 6.65
C ARG A 56 -2.37 15.70 5.22
N MET A 57 -3.08 14.66 4.78
CA MET A 57 -3.76 14.66 3.49
C MET A 57 -4.76 15.83 3.41
N SER A 58 -5.59 15.99 4.43
CA SER A 58 -6.56 17.08 4.50
C SER A 58 -5.88 18.45 4.54
N SER A 59 -4.84 18.63 5.35
CA SER A 59 -4.11 19.90 5.42
C SER A 59 -3.48 20.26 4.06
N ALA A 60 -2.91 19.30 3.36
CA ALA A 60 -2.31 19.55 2.03
C ALA A 60 -3.39 19.90 0.99
N ALA A 61 -4.52 19.21 1.01
CA ALA A 61 -5.60 19.42 0.06
C ALA A 61 -6.34 20.77 0.24
N HIS A 62 -6.25 21.37 1.42
CA HIS A 62 -6.90 22.65 1.72
C HIS A 62 -5.90 23.81 1.89
N HIS A 63 -4.63 23.61 1.57
CA HIS A 63 -3.62 24.65 1.68
C HIS A 63 -3.57 25.50 0.40
N ASP A 64 -3.72 26.81 0.51
CA ASP A 64 -3.79 27.75 -0.63
C ASP A 64 -2.57 27.67 -1.58
N ASN A 65 -1.42 27.25 -1.08
CA ASN A 65 -0.17 27.13 -1.85
C ASN A 65 0.13 25.70 -2.31
N VAL A 66 -0.79 24.75 -2.21
CA VAL A 66 -0.60 23.36 -2.62
C VAL A 66 -1.64 22.95 -3.64
N ASP A 67 -1.19 22.61 -4.84
CA ASP A 67 -1.99 21.93 -5.85
C ASP A 67 -1.67 20.43 -5.83
N ILE A 68 -2.69 19.59 -6.00
CA ILE A 68 -2.56 18.12 -5.99
C ILE A 68 -3.14 17.57 -7.28
N TRP A 69 -2.29 16.90 -8.06
CA TRP A 69 -2.69 16.17 -9.24
C TRP A 69 -2.55 14.68 -8.97
N VAL A 70 -3.66 14.02 -8.72
CA VAL A 70 -3.75 12.56 -8.59
C VAL A 70 -3.96 11.90 -9.96
N HIS A 71 -3.84 10.59 -10.01
CA HIS A 71 -3.96 9.79 -11.24
C HIS A 71 -3.03 10.33 -12.35
N SER A 72 -1.87 10.84 -11.94
CA SER A 72 -0.95 11.61 -12.78
C SER A 72 0.48 11.10 -12.67
N GLY A 73 1.17 11.02 -13.79
CA GLY A 73 2.55 10.53 -13.85
C GLY A 73 3.50 11.53 -14.50
N ILE A 74 4.76 11.51 -14.06
CA ILE A 74 5.83 12.25 -14.73
C ILE A 74 6.33 11.41 -15.91
N GLU A 75 6.22 11.93 -17.12
CA GLU A 75 6.78 11.29 -18.32
C GLU A 75 8.23 11.68 -18.53
N GLU A 76 8.54 12.94 -18.28
CA GLU A 76 9.89 13.47 -18.43
C GLU A 76 10.17 14.53 -17.36
N LEU A 77 11.39 14.54 -16.83
CA LEU A 77 11.88 15.54 -15.91
C LEU A 77 13.32 15.89 -16.30
N THR A 78 13.52 17.07 -16.85
CA THR A 78 14.82 17.53 -17.37
C THR A 78 15.26 18.80 -16.67
N PRO A 79 16.57 18.97 -16.39
CA PRO A 79 17.11 20.26 -15.96
C PRO A 79 16.87 21.31 -17.02
N ASP A 80 16.44 22.50 -16.62
CA ASP A 80 16.29 23.64 -17.52
C ASP A 80 17.59 24.43 -17.62
N PRO A 81 18.06 24.78 -18.82
CA PRO A 81 19.28 25.59 -19.00
C PRO A 81 19.25 26.95 -18.31
N GLU A 82 18.08 27.54 -18.13
CA GLU A 82 17.86 28.81 -17.43
C GLU A 82 17.76 28.66 -15.90
N GLY A 83 17.85 27.44 -15.40
CA GLY A 83 17.73 27.07 -14.00
C GLY A 83 16.40 26.34 -13.68
N GLY A 84 16.42 25.48 -12.68
CA GLY A 84 15.27 24.68 -12.30
C GLY A 84 15.08 23.44 -13.17
N PHE A 85 13.81 23.02 -13.35
CA PHE A 85 13.43 21.79 -14.04
C PHE A 85 12.19 22.00 -14.90
N SER A 86 12.17 21.37 -16.07
CA SER A 86 10.98 21.22 -16.91
C SER A 86 10.41 19.81 -16.73
N ALA A 87 9.13 19.70 -16.39
CA ALA A 87 8.46 18.43 -16.18
C ALA A 87 7.26 18.27 -17.13
N THR A 88 7.25 17.17 -17.87
CA THR A 88 6.10 16.75 -18.68
C THR A 88 5.26 15.77 -17.86
N ILE A 89 4.02 16.15 -17.58
CA ILE A 89 3.12 15.45 -16.68
C ILE A 89 1.90 14.99 -17.47
N ARG A 90 1.60 13.67 -17.41
CA ARG A 90 0.36 13.11 -17.92
C ARG A 90 -0.66 12.98 -16.81
N ARG A 91 -1.80 13.62 -16.96
CA ARG A 91 -3.00 13.40 -16.14
C ARG A 91 -3.92 12.43 -16.90
N LYS A 92 -4.15 11.25 -16.34
CA LYS A 92 -5.02 10.25 -16.93
C LYS A 92 -6.48 10.66 -16.79
N ALA A 93 -7.30 10.33 -17.79
CA ALA A 93 -8.73 10.50 -17.73
C ALA A 93 -9.34 9.67 -16.61
N THR A 94 -10.14 10.28 -15.76
CA THR A 94 -10.91 9.60 -14.69
C THR A 94 -12.30 9.20 -15.16
N TYR A 95 -12.74 9.75 -16.32
CA TYR A 95 -14.11 9.67 -16.86
C TYR A 95 -15.17 10.21 -15.90
N VAL A 96 -14.74 11.01 -14.94
CA VAL A 96 -15.59 11.70 -13.98
C VAL A 96 -15.11 13.14 -13.88
N ASN A 97 -16.01 14.11 -14.03
CA ASN A 97 -15.71 15.51 -13.80
C ASN A 97 -15.60 15.74 -12.27
N GLU A 98 -14.41 16.07 -11.83
CA GLU A 98 -14.10 16.24 -10.40
C GLU A 98 -14.86 17.42 -9.76
N ASP A 99 -15.12 18.48 -10.54
CA ASP A 99 -15.83 19.68 -10.06
C ASP A 99 -17.35 19.42 -9.85
N ASP A 100 -17.91 18.46 -10.61
CA ASP A 100 -19.32 18.11 -10.53
C ASP A 100 -19.58 16.91 -9.61
N CYS A 101 -18.55 16.11 -9.29
CA CYS A 101 -18.69 14.89 -8.51
C CYS A 101 -18.79 15.18 -7.00
N ILE A 102 -19.90 14.79 -6.39
CA ILE A 102 -20.15 14.95 -4.95
C ILE A 102 -19.73 13.75 -4.09
N GLY A 103 -19.04 12.74 -4.65
CA GLY A 103 -18.53 11.58 -3.91
C GLY A 103 -19.62 10.65 -3.34
N CYS A 104 -20.83 10.65 -3.87
CA CYS A 104 -21.99 9.92 -3.33
C CYS A 104 -21.96 8.41 -3.55
N ARG A 105 -21.05 7.87 -4.37
CA ARG A 105 -20.89 6.45 -4.70
C ARG A 105 -22.05 5.77 -5.44
N LEU A 106 -23.07 6.50 -5.89
CA LEU A 106 -24.18 5.88 -6.63
C LEU A 106 -23.74 5.24 -7.93
N CYS A 107 -22.73 5.78 -8.60
CA CYS A 107 -22.09 5.18 -9.77
C CYS A 107 -21.44 3.82 -9.45
N GLU A 108 -20.80 3.69 -8.29
CA GLU A 108 -20.20 2.47 -7.79
C GLU A 108 -21.27 1.39 -7.52
N TYR A 109 -22.35 1.75 -6.81
CA TYR A 109 -23.44 0.81 -6.54
C TYR A 109 -24.20 0.37 -7.80
N ALA A 110 -24.28 1.24 -8.82
CA ALA A 110 -24.93 0.92 -10.07
C ALA A 110 -24.05 0.10 -11.03
N CYS A 111 -22.74 0.07 -10.84
CA CYS A 111 -21.80 -0.61 -11.72
C CYS A 111 -21.92 -2.13 -11.59
N PRO A 112 -22.15 -2.88 -12.70
CA PRO A 112 -22.29 -4.33 -12.68
C PRO A 112 -20.95 -5.07 -12.68
N VAL A 113 -19.84 -4.37 -12.96
CA VAL A 113 -18.51 -4.99 -13.10
C VAL A 113 -17.84 -5.07 -11.73
N GLU A 114 -17.38 -6.27 -11.37
CA GLU A 114 -16.57 -6.52 -10.17
C GLU A 114 -15.17 -6.98 -10.58
N VAL A 115 -14.16 -6.38 -9.94
CA VAL A 115 -12.75 -6.71 -10.13
C VAL A 115 -12.03 -6.77 -8.79
N PRO A 116 -10.89 -7.46 -8.70
CA PRO A 116 -10.10 -7.47 -7.47
C PRO A 116 -9.71 -6.05 -7.04
N HIS A 117 -9.80 -5.79 -5.75
CA HIS A 117 -9.47 -4.48 -5.19
C HIS A 117 -7.97 -4.41 -4.85
N ALA A 118 -7.18 -3.74 -5.68
CA ALA A 118 -5.73 -3.65 -5.49
C ALA A 118 -5.31 -3.03 -4.13
N PHE A 119 -6.09 -2.05 -3.62
CA PHE A 119 -5.84 -1.47 -2.29
C PHE A 119 -5.98 -2.50 -1.15
N GLU A 120 -6.80 -3.52 -1.34
CA GLU A 120 -7.02 -4.63 -0.40
C GLU A 120 -6.15 -5.87 -0.75
N GLY A 121 -5.09 -5.70 -1.54
CA GLY A 121 -4.25 -6.84 -1.97
C GLY A 121 -5.00 -7.87 -2.81
N GLY A 122 -6.07 -7.50 -3.49
CA GLY A 122 -6.91 -8.42 -4.26
C GLY A 122 -7.86 -9.28 -3.42
N MET A 123 -7.79 -9.20 -2.07
CA MET A 123 -8.62 -9.99 -1.15
C MET A 123 -10.07 -9.51 -1.05
N GLY A 124 -10.37 -8.33 -1.57
CA GLY A 124 -11.71 -7.78 -1.71
C GLY A 124 -12.04 -7.47 -3.16
N ALA A 125 -13.30 -7.18 -3.46
CA ALA A 125 -13.74 -6.72 -4.78
C ALA A 125 -14.05 -5.22 -4.76
N ARG A 126 -13.83 -4.53 -5.88
CA ARG A 126 -14.32 -3.19 -6.19
C ARG A 126 -15.10 -3.20 -7.49
N ARG A 127 -15.81 -2.13 -7.74
CA ARG A 127 -16.44 -1.91 -9.04
C ARG A 127 -15.48 -1.26 -10.05
N ALA A 128 -15.80 -1.31 -11.36
CA ALA A 128 -15.05 -0.54 -12.34
C ALA A 128 -15.26 0.98 -12.15
N ALA A 129 -16.44 1.41 -11.69
CA ALA A 129 -16.66 2.76 -11.17
C ALA A 129 -16.51 2.73 -9.65
N TYR A 130 -15.58 3.51 -9.06
CA TYR A 130 -15.25 3.39 -7.64
C TYR A 130 -14.62 4.65 -7.05
N ILE A 131 -14.62 4.75 -5.74
CA ILE A 131 -13.76 5.65 -4.96
C ILE A 131 -12.69 4.76 -4.30
N PRO A 132 -11.39 5.10 -4.36
CA PRO A 132 -10.29 4.21 -3.99
C PRO A 132 -10.41 3.59 -2.58
N PHE A 133 -10.77 4.40 -1.60
CA PHE A 133 -11.02 3.99 -0.21
C PHE A 133 -11.81 5.08 0.53
N GLY A 134 -12.33 4.77 1.72
CA GLY A 134 -13.26 5.66 2.43
C GLY A 134 -12.74 7.04 2.81
N THR A 135 -11.42 7.20 2.97
CA THR A 135 -10.75 8.46 3.31
C THR A 135 -9.90 9.00 2.15
N ALA A 136 -10.24 8.63 0.91
CA ALA A 136 -9.53 9.10 -0.28
C ALA A 136 -9.61 10.64 -0.39
N ILE A 137 -8.53 11.24 -0.82
CA ILE A 137 -8.44 12.65 -1.15
C ILE A 137 -7.73 12.78 -2.51
N PRO A 138 -8.36 13.39 -3.50
CA PRO A 138 -9.74 13.90 -3.49
C PRO A 138 -10.79 12.79 -3.37
N GLN A 139 -12.00 13.13 -2.93
CA GLN A 139 -13.08 12.15 -2.73
C GLN A 139 -14.09 12.21 -3.87
N TYR A 140 -13.63 11.94 -5.09
CA TYR A 140 -14.49 11.75 -6.25
C TYR A 140 -14.32 10.33 -6.82
N ALA A 141 -15.33 9.89 -7.56
CA ALA A 141 -15.26 8.59 -8.22
C ALA A 141 -14.36 8.66 -9.46
N LEU A 142 -13.85 7.50 -9.85
CA LEU A 142 -13.21 7.31 -11.15
C LEU A 142 -13.72 6.02 -11.79
N ILE A 143 -13.56 5.91 -13.10
CA ILE A 143 -13.92 4.73 -13.87
C ILE A 143 -12.64 4.11 -14.42
N ASP A 144 -12.40 2.85 -14.03
CA ASP A 144 -11.34 2.04 -14.58
C ASP A 144 -11.72 1.61 -16.01
N ALA A 145 -11.14 2.27 -17.01
CA ALA A 145 -11.51 2.05 -18.40
C ALA A 145 -11.07 0.67 -18.92
N ASP A 146 -10.03 0.08 -18.34
CA ASP A 146 -9.53 -1.24 -18.73
C ASP A 146 -10.50 -2.35 -18.33
N GLU A 147 -11.28 -2.13 -17.27
CA GLU A 147 -12.27 -3.08 -16.75
C GLU A 147 -13.72 -2.70 -17.09
N CYS A 148 -13.94 -1.46 -17.54
CA CYS A 148 -15.27 -0.94 -17.81
C CYS A 148 -15.86 -1.49 -19.11
N ILE A 149 -17.11 -1.98 -19.04
CA ILE A 149 -17.86 -2.43 -20.24
C ILE A 149 -18.68 -1.32 -20.90
N PHE A 150 -18.51 -0.09 -20.50
CA PHE A 150 -19.18 1.11 -21.04
C PHE A 150 -20.72 1.00 -21.15
N CYS A 151 -21.36 0.38 -20.16
CA CYS A 151 -22.82 0.14 -20.18
C CYS A 151 -23.69 1.37 -19.83
N GLY A 152 -23.10 2.49 -19.40
CA GLY A 152 -23.79 3.76 -19.07
C GLY A 152 -24.65 3.73 -17.80
N LYS A 153 -24.60 2.69 -16.97
CA LYS A 153 -25.40 2.62 -15.72
C LYS A 153 -24.95 3.66 -14.68
N CYS A 154 -23.65 3.90 -14.59
CA CYS A 154 -23.08 4.93 -13.70
C CYS A 154 -23.56 6.34 -14.08
N GLU A 155 -23.60 6.65 -15.38
CA GLU A 155 -24.11 7.93 -15.89
C GLU A 155 -25.59 8.14 -15.51
N LYS A 156 -26.43 7.10 -15.71
CA LYS A 156 -27.86 7.15 -15.35
C LYS A 156 -28.10 7.26 -13.85
N ALA A 157 -27.20 6.73 -13.04
CA ALA A 157 -27.30 6.75 -11.59
C ALA A 157 -26.73 8.05 -10.97
N CYS A 158 -25.97 8.83 -11.72
CA CYS A 158 -25.37 10.07 -11.23
C CYS A 158 -26.46 11.11 -10.95
N PRO A 159 -26.52 11.69 -9.73
CA PRO A 159 -27.58 12.63 -9.35
C PRO A 159 -27.29 14.07 -9.74
N THR A 160 -26.07 14.38 -10.21
CA THR A 160 -25.67 15.75 -10.54
C THR A 160 -26.22 16.20 -11.88
N THR A 161 -26.40 17.51 -12.06
CA THR A 161 -26.88 18.11 -13.31
C THR A 161 -25.99 19.30 -13.67
N PRO A 162 -25.15 19.19 -14.72
CA PRO A 162 -24.96 18.00 -15.58
C PRO A 162 -24.42 16.79 -14.82
N THR A 163 -24.52 15.60 -15.42
CA THR A 163 -23.91 14.39 -14.85
C THR A 163 -22.40 14.56 -14.75
N ALA A 164 -21.82 14.15 -13.62
CA ALA A 164 -20.37 14.15 -13.47
C ALA A 164 -19.65 13.07 -14.32
N ILE A 165 -20.37 12.10 -14.87
CA ILE A 165 -19.77 11.04 -15.71
C ILE A 165 -19.57 11.56 -17.13
N ASP A 166 -18.34 11.52 -17.62
CA ASP A 166 -17.96 11.97 -18.96
C ASP A 166 -16.99 10.99 -19.63
N PHE A 167 -17.54 10.10 -20.44
CA PHE A 167 -16.77 9.13 -21.23
C PHE A 167 -15.99 9.76 -22.41
N THR A 168 -16.11 11.05 -22.66
CA THR A 168 -15.36 11.75 -23.72
C THR A 168 -14.03 12.29 -23.24
N GLN A 169 -13.75 12.24 -21.93
CA GLN A 169 -12.48 12.68 -21.36
C GLN A 169 -11.30 11.95 -22.00
N GLN A 170 -10.22 12.68 -22.17
CA GLN A 170 -8.93 12.18 -22.67
C GLN A 170 -7.82 12.52 -21.67
N ASP A 171 -6.75 11.76 -21.73
CA ASP A 171 -5.53 12.10 -21.03
C ASP A 171 -5.08 13.51 -21.39
N ARG A 172 -4.57 14.25 -20.42
CA ARG A 172 -3.98 15.58 -20.62
C ARG A 172 -2.49 15.51 -20.36
N VAL A 173 -1.71 16.08 -21.26
CA VAL A 173 -0.25 16.17 -21.11
C VAL A 173 0.12 17.64 -21.05
N GLU A 174 0.79 18.03 -19.97
CA GLU A 174 1.21 19.41 -19.74
C GLU A 174 2.70 19.44 -19.40
N THR A 175 3.42 20.42 -19.95
CA THR A 175 4.82 20.68 -19.61
C THR A 175 4.88 21.95 -18.77
N LEU A 176 5.41 21.84 -17.55
CA LEU A 176 5.48 22.92 -16.58
C LEU A 176 6.93 23.11 -16.12
N HIS A 177 7.27 24.37 -15.79
CA HIS A 177 8.57 24.72 -15.22
C HIS A 177 8.50 24.82 -13.69
N PHE A 178 9.55 24.35 -13.01
CA PHE A 178 9.68 24.37 -11.55
C PHE A 178 11.09 24.79 -11.14
N ASP A 179 11.21 25.63 -10.12
CA ASP A 179 12.50 26.03 -9.54
C ASP A 179 13.25 24.83 -8.94
N ALA A 180 12.51 23.86 -8.38
CA ALA A 180 13.06 22.65 -7.76
C ALA A 180 12.11 21.46 -7.86
N ALA A 181 12.66 20.25 -7.82
CA ALA A 181 11.91 19.00 -7.78
C ALA A 181 12.34 18.14 -6.59
N VAL A 182 11.37 17.62 -5.84
CA VAL A 182 11.59 16.68 -4.74
C VAL A 182 10.98 15.34 -5.12
N LEU A 183 11.80 14.29 -5.12
CA LEU A 183 11.37 12.93 -5.41
C LEU A 183 10.99 12.20 -4.11
N ALA A 184 9.70 11.94 -3.93
CA ALA A 184 9.14 11.25 -2.78
C ALA A 184 8.35 9.99 -3.22
N THR A 185 8.89 9.26 -4.19
CA THR A 185 8.24 8.15 -4.93
C THR A 185 8.02 6.88 -4.10
N GLY A 186 8.50 6.85 -2.85
CA GLY A 186 8.32 5.72 -1.94
C GLY A 186 9.13 4.49 -2.34
N TYR A 187 8.54 3.31 -2.17
CA TYR A 187 9.15 2.03 -2.50
C TYR A 187 8.13 1.09 -3.16
N GLN A 188 8.63 0.07 -3.84
CA GLN A 188 7.83 -1.05 -4.34
C GLN A 188 8.05 -2.28 -3.46
N THR A 189 7.00 -3.05 -3.24
CA THR A 189 7.10 -4.38 -2.62
C THR A 189 7.57 -5.39 -3.65
N THR A 190 8.40 -6.35 -3.23
CA THR A 190 8.72 -7.49 -4.07
C THR A 190 7.45 -8.34 -4.25
N PRO A 191 7.07 -8.69 -5.48
CA PRO A 191 5.95 -9.60 -5.70
C PRO A 191 6.18 -10.94 -4.98
N THR A 192 5.13 -11.53 -4.42
CA THR A 192 5.21 -12.81 -3.72
C THR A 192 5.67 -13.95 -4.66
N GLU A 193 5.30 -13.85 -5.93
CA GLU A 193 5.63 -14.79 -7.01
C GLU A 193 7.10 -14.70 -7.47
N ALA A 194 7.83 -13.66 -7.07
CA ALA A 194 9.22 -13.47 -7.49
C ALA A 194 10.16 -14.62 -7.06
N LYS A 195 9.76 -15.37 -6.01
CA LYS A 195 10.45 -16.57 -5.54
C LYS A 195 9.54 -17.78 -5.68
N ALA A 196 9.74 -18.56 -6.75
CA ALA A 196 8.92 -19.74 -7.02
C ALA A 196 8.91 -20.76 -5.87
N GLU A 197 10.01 -20.86 -5.13
CA GLU A 197 10.14 -21.74 -3.97
C GLU A 197 9.25 -21.32 -2.79
N TYR A 198 8.72 -20.11 -2.79
CA TYR A 198 7.81 -19.62 -1.73
C TYR A 198 6.34 -19.74 -2.09
N HIS A 199 6.02 -20.27 -3.27
CA HIS A 199 4.64 -20.54 -3.70
C HIS A 199 3.73 -19.30 -3.56
N GLY A 200 4.22 -18.16 -4.05
CA GLY A 200 3.58 -16.85 -3.84
C GLY A 200 2.20 -16.68 -4.48
N GLU A 201 1.82 -17.60 -5.39
CA GLU A 201 0.49 -17.69 -5.99
C GLU A 201 -0.56 -18.37 -5.09
N ALA A 202 -0.13 -19.09 -4.04
CA ALA A 202 -1.06 -19.71 -3.11
C ALA A 202 -1.82 -18.67 -2.29
N ALA A 203 -3.12 -18.83 -2.17
CA ALA A 203 -4.01 -17.83 -1.56
C ALA A 203 -3.65 -17.43 -0.12
N ASN A 204 -3.00 -18.33 0.63
CA ASN A 204 -2.59 -18.09 2.02
C ASN A 204 -1.13 -17.62 2.15
N VAL A 205 -0.43 -17.39 1.04
CA VAL A 205 0.89 -16.72 1.01
C VAL A 205 0.68 -15.24 0.71
N LEU A 206 0.97 -14.40 1.69
CA LEU A 206 0.62 -12.98 1.66
C LEU A 206 1.89 -12.10 1.72
N SER A 207 1.85 -10.97 1.05
CA SER A 207 2.83 -9.92 1.29
C SER A 207 2.63 -9.26 2.67
N GLY A 208 3.67 -8.59 3.19
CA GLY A 208 3.52 -7.82 4.42
C GLY A 208 2.47 -6.71 4.32
N LEU A 209 2.24 -6.17 3.11
CA LEU A 209 1.22 -5.13 2.91
C LEU A 209 -0.21 -5.72 2.93
N ASP A 210 -0.40 -6.93 2.40
CA ASP A 210 -1.68 -7.63 2.48
C ASP A 210 -2.04 -7.97 3.94
N MET A 211 -1.07 -8.39 4.74
CA MET A 211 -1.25 -8.58 6.18
C MET A 211 -1.65 -7.28 6.89
N GLU A 212 -1.12 -6.12 6.48
CA GLU A 212 -1.58 -4.82 7.01
C GLU A 212 -3.08 -4.61 6.76
N ARG A 213 -3.55 -4.99 5.58
CA ARG A 213 -4.97 -4.87 5.25
C ARG A 213 -5.84 -5.82 6.07
N LEU A 214 -5.39 -7.06 6.29
CA LEU A 214 -6.10 -8.01 7.18
C LEU A 214 -6.13 -7.56 8.65
N LEU A 215 -5.05 -6.91 9.11
CA LEU A 215 -4.96 -6.37 10.47
C LEU A 215 -5.72 -5.05 10.65
N SER A 216 -6.11 -4.39 9.57
CA SER A 216 -6.85 -3.14 9.63
C SER A 216 -8.33 -3.39 9.95
N PRO A 217 -8.93 -2.65 10.91
CA PRO A 217 -10.37 -2.74 11.19
C PRO A 217 -11.26 -2.46 9.96
N ASN A 218 -10.73 -1.66 9.03
CA ASN A 218 -11.39 -1.32 7.76
C ASN A 218 -10.85 -2.15 6.59
N GLY A 219 -10.21 -3.28 6.86
CA GLY A 219 -9.70 -4.20 5.85
C GLY A 219 -10.82 -5.07 5.25
N PRO A 220 -10.45 -5.94 4.28
CA PRO A 220 -11.44 -6.62 3.44
C PRO A 220 -12.40 -7.53 4.23
N TYR A 221 -11.95 -8.07 5.36
CA TYR A 221 -12.75 -9.00 6.15
C TYR A 221 -13.13 -8.46 7.54
N GLY A 222 -12.65 -7.27 7.93
CA GLY A 222 -12.84 -6.71 9.28
C GLY A 222 -12.18 -7.51 10.41
N ARG A 223 -11.46 -8.58 10.10
CA ARG A 223 -10.69 -9.45 11.00
C ARG A 223 -9.68 -10.28 10.20
N VAL A 224 -8.76 -10.95 10.88
CA VAL A 224 -7.78 -11.82 10.23
C VAL A 224 -8.41 -13.17 9.91
N LEU A 225 -8.50 -13.50 8.63
CA LEU A 225 -8.96 -14.77 8.09
C LEU A 225 -7.99 -15.26 7.03
N ARG A 226 -7.97 -16.57 6.80
CA ARG A 226 -7.29 -17.21 5.68
C ARG A 226 -8.03 -16.83 4.37
N PRO A 227 -7.35 -16.25 3.38
CA PRO A 227 -8.02 -15.88 2.13
C PRO A 227 -8.62 -17.07 1.36
N SER A 228 -8.02 -18.25 1.47
CA SER A 228 -8.47 -19.43 0.73
C SER A 228 -9.86 -19.96 1.16
N ASP A 229 -10.21 -19.89 2.44
CA ASP A 229 -11.39 -20.57 2.98
C ASP A 229 -12.14 -19.80 4.08
N GLY A 230 -11.64 -18.60 4.44
CA GLY A 230 -12.27 -17.76 5.46
C GLY A 230 -12.16 -18.26 6.90
N LYS A 231 -11.34 -19.28 7.17
CA LYS A 231 -11.11 -19.75 8.53
C LYS A 231 -10.14 -18.84 9.29
N ILE A 232 -10.20 -18.90 10.60
CA ILE A 232 -9.23 -18.28 11.48
C ILE A 232 -7.95 -19.13 11.46
N PRO A 233 -6.77 -18.57 11.19
CA PRO A 233 -5.53 -19.34 11.22
C PRO A 233 -5.11 -19.67 12.66
N ASP A 234 -4.70 -20.92 12.89
CA ASP A 234 -4.15 -21.38 14.17
C ASP A 234 -2.64 -21.13 14.27
N ARG A 235 -1.95 -21.07 13.12
CA ARG A 235 -0.50 -20.81 13.03
C ARG A 235 -0.20 -19.82 11.92
N VAL A 236 0.69 -18.85 12.20
CA VAL A 236 1.12 -17.85 11.22
C VAL A 236 2.63 -17.72 11.23
N ALA A 237 3.25 -17.87 10.06
CA ALA A 237 4.68 -17.75 9.86
C ALA A 237 5.05 -16.45 9.11
N TYR A 238 6.00 -15.70 9.65
CA TYR A 238 6.63 -14.58 8.95
C TYR A 238 7.99 -15.02 8.41
N VAL A 239 8.20 -14.88 7.10
CA VAL A 239 9.45 -15.19 6.43
C VAL A 239 10.21 -13.90 6.16
N GLN A 240 11.29 -13.66 6.91
CA GLN A 240 12.10 -12.46 6.73
C GLN A 240 13.06 -12.57 5.55
N CYS A 241 13.44 -11.42 5.00
CA CYS A 241 14.33 -11.29 3.85
C CYS A 241 13.79 -11.96 2.56
N ALA A 242 12.48 -12.25 2.48
CA ALA A 242 11.84 -12.67 1.24
C ALA A 242 11.84 -11.48 0.26
N GLY A 243 12.69 -11.53 -0.77
CA GLY A 243 12.83 -10.44 -1.75
C GLY A 243 13.81 -9.34 -1.39
N SER A 244 14.60 -9.47 -0.32
CA SER A 244 15.75 -8.60 -0.03
C SER A 244 16.92 -9.40 0.54
N ARG A 245 18.17 -8.88 0.42
CA ARG A 245 19.39 -9.61 0.69
C ARG A 245 19.49 -10.90 -0.18
N ASP A 246 19.02 -10.77 -1.40
CA ASP A 246 18.89 -11.87 -2.35
C ASP A 246 19.50 -11.46 -3.70
N GLU A 247 20.64 -12.02 -4.02
CA GLU A 247 21.36 -11.75 -5.26
C GLU A 247 20.62 -12.31 -6.48
N THR A 248 19.86 -13.39 -6.31
CA THR A 248 19.12 -14.03 -7.41
C THR A 248 17.99 -13.16 -7.92
N LEU A 249 17.44 -12.29 -7.05
CA LEU A 249 16.44 -11.30 -7.39
C LEU A 249 17.00 -9.91 -7.74
N GLY A 250 18.34 -9.77 -7.78
CA GLY A 250 18.99 -8.49 -8.02
C GLY A 250 18.86 -7.49 -6.86
N VAL A 251 18.51 -7.96 -5.65
CA VAL A 251 18.32 -7.14 -4.44
C VAL A 251 19.28 -7.60 -3.33
N PRO A 252 20.61 -7.39 -3.48
CA PRO A 252 21.60 -7.89 -2.51
C PRO A 252 21.59 -7.13 -1.17
N TYR A 253 20.91 -6.01 -1.09
CA TYR A 253 20.85 -5.13 0.09
C TYR A 253 19.62 -5.40 0.96
N CYS A 254 19.70 -4.92 2.22
CA CYS A 254 18.60 -4.99 3.18
C CYS A 254 17.60 -3.84 2.94
N SER A 255 16.30 -4.14 2.89
CA SER A 255 15.23 -3.14 2.80
C SER A 255 15.05 -2.30 4.07
N ARG A 256 15.69 -2.67 5.18
CA ARG A 256 15.79 -1.92 6.46
C ARG A 256 14.47 -1.75 7.24
N VAL A 257 13.35 -2.16 6.72
CA VAL A 257 12.02 -1.93 7.31
C VAL A 257 11.30 -3.22 7.69
N CYS A 258 11.58 -4.34 7.00
CA CYS A 258 10.78 -5.56 7.12
C CYS A 258 10.82 -6.21 8.51
N CYS A 259 11.96 -6.22 9.21
CA CYS A 259 12.02 -6.75 10.58
C CYS A 259 11.04 -6.04 11.51
N MET A 260 10.99 -4.71 11.44
CA MET A 260 10.17 -3.93 12.34
C MET A 260 8.67 -4.02 12.01
N TYR A 261 8.29 -4.02 10.73
CA TYR A 261 6.87 -4.19 10.41
C TYR A 261 6.39 -5.61 10.72
N ALA A 262 7.21 -6.65 10.52
CA ALA A 262 6.83 -8.01 10.88
C ALA A 262 6.67 -8.18 12.40
N VAL A 263 7.58 -7.63 13.20
CA VAL A 263 7.45 -7.59 14.66
C VAL A 263 6.14 -6.88 15.06
N LYS A 264 5.85 -5.72 14.48
CA LYS A 264 4.61 -4.97 14.72
C LYS A 264 3.37 -5.78 14.35
N GLN A 265 3.36 -6.39 13.16
CA GLN A 265 2.25 -7.20 12.70
C GLN A 265 2.04 -8.43 13.60
N ALA A 266 3.10 -9.12 14.00
CA ALA A 266 3.04 -10.24 14.91
C ALA A 266 2.44 -9.85 16.28
N MET A 267 2.81 -8.69 16.83
CA MET A 267 2.22 -8.17 18.07
C MET A 267 0.73 -7.86 17.91
N LEU A 268 0.31 -7.25 16.79
CA LEU A 268 -1.10 -6.98 16.51
C LEU A 268 -1.88 -8.28 16.32
N LEU A 269 -1.28 -9.24 15.63
CA LEU A 269 -1.86 -10.55 15.38
C LEU A 269 -2.06 -11.33 16.68
N SER A 270 -1.06 -11.34 17.58
CA SER A 270 -1.18 -11.95 18.92
C SER A 270 -2.32 -11.35 19.74
N GLY A 271 -2.56 -10.03 19.60
CA GLY A 271 -3.73 -9.38 20.23
C GLY A 271 -5.07 -9.76 19.59
N SER A 272 -5.09 -9.99 18.28
CA SER A 272 -6.31 -10.32 17.51
C SER A 272 -6.65 -11.82 17.57
N LEU A 273 -5.63 -12.66 17.66
CA LEU A 273 -5.71 -14.13 17.67
C LEU A 273 -4.88 -14.69 18.84
N PRO A 274 -5.37 -14.58 20.08
CA PRO A 274 -4.56 -14.90 21.27
C PRO A 274 -4.24 -16.40 21.44
N LEU A 275 -4.88 -17.28 20.65
CA LEU A 275 -4.63 -18.73 20.66
C LEU A 275 -3.77 -19.19 19.48
N ALA A 276 -3.39 -18.29 18.56
CA ALA A 276 -2.59 -18.64 17.40
C ALA A 276 -1.10 -18.63 17.73
N ASP A 277 -0.37 -19.62 17.23
CA ASP A 277 1.08 -19.65 17.27
C ASP A 277 1.65 -18.72 16.18
N ILE A 278 2.50 -17.79 16.57
CA ILE A 278 3.09 -16.80 15.67
C ILE A 278 4.60 -16.95 15.69
N THR A 279 5.17 -17.31 14.54
CA THR A 279 6.61 -17.55 14.40
C THR A 279 7.22 -16.60 13.36
N ILE A 280 8.34 -15.96 13.69
CA ILE A 280 9.14 -15.14 12.78
C ILE A 280 10.44 -15.89 12.46
N TYR A 281 10.58 -16.34 11.21
CA TYR A 281 11.81 -16.94 10.68
C TYR A 281 12.75 -15.87 10.15
N TYR A 282 13.97 -15.79 10.68
CA TYR A 282 14.90 -14.70 10.38
C TYR A 282 16.37 -15.16 10.28
N MET A 283 17.17 -14.41 9.53
CA MET A 283 18.63 -14.55 9.52
C MET A 283 19.28 -13.68 10.60
N ASP A 284 18.86 -12.42 10.69
CA ASP A 284 19.17 -11.47 11.77
C ASP A 284 18.00 -10.46 11.92
N ILE A 285 17.80 -9.93 13.12
CA ILE A 285 16.81 -8.88 13.39
C ILE A 285 17.50 -7.52 13.38
N ARG A 286 17.05 -6.62 12.52
CA ARG A 286 17.60 -5.29 12.36
C ARG A 286 16.72 -4.24 13.01
N ALA A 287 16.95 -4.02 14.32
CA ALA A 287 16.20 -3.11 15.17
C ALA A 287 17.07 -1.90 15.57
N PHE A 288 17.57 -1.13 14.59
CA PHE A 288 18.57 -0.07 14.79
C PHE A 288 17.99 1.35 14.94
N GLY A 289 16.66 1.49 15.01
CA GLY A 289 15.99 2.77 15.27
C GLY A 289 15.78 3.05 16.76
N LYS A 290 15.42 4.30 17.08
CA LYS A 290 15.14 4.70 18.47
C LYS A 290 13.95 3.90 19.02
N GLY A 291 14.17 3.14 20.11
CA GLY A 291 13.17 2.31 20.77
C GLY A 291 12.88 0.98 20.08
N TYR A 292 13.53 0.66 18.93
CA TYR A 292 13.24 -0.54 18.16
C TYR A 292 13.68 -1.82 18.86
N GLU A 293 14.84 -1.80 19.53
CA GLU A 293 15.29 -2.95 20.31
C GLU A 293 14.31 -3.27 21.45
N GLN A 294 13.84 -2.25 22.19
CA GLN A 294 12.84 -2.44 23.23
C GLN A 294 11.53 -2.98 22.68
N PHE A 295 11.13 -2.51 21.51
CA PHE A 295 9.93 -2.99 20.79
C PHE A 295 10.06 -4.48 20.42
N TYR A 296 11.21 -4.90 19.91
CA TYR A 296 11.53 -6.30 19.64
C TYR A 296 11.52 -7.17 20.91
N GLN A 297 12.13 -6.71 22.00
CA GLN A 297 12.11 -7.43 23.29
C GLN A 297 10.68 -7.56 23.84
N THR A 298 9.84 -6.55 23.67
CA THR A 298 8.41 -6.60 24.04
C THR A 298 7.68 -7.68 23.26
N ALA A 299 7.90 -7.80 21.96
CA ALA A 299 7.31 -8.85 21.14
C ALA A 299 7.69 -10.26 21.60
N ARG A 300 8.97 -10.47 21.97
CA ARG A 300 9.44 -11.73 22.57
C ARG A 300 8.74 -12.03 23.90
N ALA A 301 8.58 -11.02 24.72
CA ALA A 301 7.89 -11.17 26.01
C ALA A 301 6.39 -11.47 25.86
N MET A 302 5.77 -11.12 24.73
CA MET A 302 4.39 -11.48 24.38
C MET A 302 4.24 -12.94 23.93
N GLY A 303 5.32 -13.71 23.82
CA GLY A 303 5.28 -15.11 23.40
C GLY A 303 5.40 -15.33 21.90
N ILE A 304 5.71 -14.29 21.10
CA ILE A 304 6.01 -14.44 19.68
C ILE A 304 7.33 -15.21 19.54
N GLU A 305 7.30 -16.29 18.79
CA GLU A 305 8.46 -17.14 18.56
C GLU A 305 9.40 -16.53 17.50
N PHE A 306 10.70 -16.53 17.79
CA PHE A 306 11.73 -16.05 16.87
C PHE A 306 12.71 -17.19 16.59
N VAL A 307 12.67 -17.72 15.37
CA VAL A 307 13.50 -18.85 14.93
C VAL A 307 14.56 -18.35 13.96
N LYS A 308 15.84 -18.52 14.35
CA LYS A 308 16.96 -18.17 13.48
C LYS A 308 17.16 -19.26 12.42
N ALA A 309 16.54 -19.05 11.28
CA ALA A 309 16.50 -20.02 10.20
C ALA A 309 16.34 -19.33 8.85
N LYS A 310 16.63 -20.08 7.78
CA LYS A 310 16.25 -19.72 6.40
C LYS A 310 15.12 -20.65 5.95
N VAL A 311 14.01 -20.05 5.50
CA VAL A 311 12.97 -20.83 4.81
C VAL A 311 13.46 -21.14 3.42
N ALA A 312 13.58 -22.43 3.11
CA ALA A 312 14.05 -22.90 1.82
C ALA A 312 12.90 -23.11 0.83
N ARG A 313 11.72 -23.51 1.34
CA ARG A 313 10.56 -23.80 0.50
C ARG A 313 9.26 -23.67 1.29
N ILE A 314 8.18 -23.31 0.58
CA ILE A 314 6.81 -23.36 1.06
C ILE A 314 6.02 -24.23 0.09
N ASP A 315 5.27 -25.19 0.59
CA ASP A 315 4.41 -26.09 -0.19
C ASP A 315 2.96 -25.99 0.32
N GLU A 316 2.01 -25.69 -0.57
CA GLU A 316 0.60 -25.70 -0.25
C GLU A 316 0.07 -27.14 -0.12
N GLN A 317 -0.68 -27.39 0.92
CA GLN A 317 -1.32 -28.67 1.19
C GLN A 317 -2.76 -28.71 0.63
N PRO A 318 -3.37 -29.88 0.42
CA PRO A 318 -4.73 -29.98 -0.13
C PRO A 318 -5.84 -29.30 0.69
N ASP A 319 -5.61 -29.04 1.97
CA ASP A 319 -6.52 -28.33 2.89
C ASP A 319 -6.24 -26.82 2.94
N GLY A 320 -5.30 -26.32 2.11
CA GLY A 320 -4.85 -24.95 2.06
C GLY A 320 -3.87 -24.56 3.18
N ASP A 321 -3.40 -25.51 3.99
CA ASP A 321 -2.31 -25.29 4.91
C ASP A 321 -0.98 -25.15 4.16
N LEU A 322 -0.01 -24.49 4.78
CA LEU A 322 1.31 -24.27 4.19
C LEU A 322 2.36 -25.05 4.99
N LYS A 323 3.09 -25.91 4.29
CA LYS A 323 4.22 -26.65 4.86
C LYS A 323 5.51 -25.90 4.54
N LEU A 324 6.24 -25.48 5.58
CA LEU A 324 7.51 -24.77 5.46
C LEU A 324 8.67 -25.75 5.67
N ARG A 325 9.62 -25.74 4.73
CA ARG A 325 10.92 -26.39 4.91
C ARG A 325 11.92 -25.34 5.35
N ILE A 326 12.49 -25.52 6.54
CA ILE A 326 13.41 -24.56 7.15
C ILE A 326 14.80 -25.17 7.35
N GLU A 327 15.84 -24.34 7.20
CA GLU A 327 17.21 -24.67 7.54
C GLU A 327 17.61 -23.84 8.76
N ARG A 328 17.83 -24.50 9.90
CA ARG A 328 18.25 -23.83 11.13
C ARG A 328 19.70 -23.41 11.06
N THR A 329 19.98 -22.19 11.46
CA THR A 329 21.32 -21.57 11.40
C THR A 329 21.95 -21.39 12.78
N ASP A 330 21.24 -21.74 13.85
CA ASP A 330 21.68 -21.64 15.25
C ASP A 330 22.05 -22.99 15.90
N GLY A 331 22.05 -24.07 15.12
CA GLY A 331 22.34 -25.44 15.54
C GLY A 331 23.35 -26.14 14.67
N ASP A 332 23.13 -27.43 14.48
CA ASP A 332 23.96 -28.35 13.69
C ASP A 332 23.72 -28.28 12.17
N GLY A 333 22.94 -27.31 11.70
CA GLY A 333 22.51 -27.18 10.30
C GLY A 333 21.36 -28.15 9.95
N SER A 334 20.60 -28.60 10.95
CA SER A 334 19.46 -29.48 10.73
C SER A 334 18.38 -28.82 9.86
N VAL A 335 17.74 -29.62 9.01
CA VAL A 335 16.60 -29.21 8.19
C VAL A 335 15.35 -29.79 8.84
N ASP A 336 14.43 -28.91 9.22
CA ASP A 336 13.13 -29.28 9.80
C ASP A 336 12.00 -28.99 8.78
N GLU A 337 10.93 -29.77 8.86
CA GLU A 337 9.72 -29.62 8.05
C GLU A 337 8.47 -29.41 8.92
#